data_0f7c9b3e3c38e4e8de8f471e24f386e9
#
_entry.id   0f7c9b3e3c38e4e8de8f471e24f386e9
#
_cell.length_a   1.000
_cell.length_b   1.000
_cell.length_c   1.000
_cell.angle_alpha   90.00
_cell.angle_beta   90.00
_cell.angle_gamma   90.00
#
_symmetry.space_group_name_H-M   'P 1'
#
loop_
_entity.id
_entity.type
_entity.pdbx_description
1 polymer ?
#
loop_
_entity_poly.entity_id
_entity_poly.type
_entity_poly.pdbx_seq_one_letter_code
_entity_poly.pdbx_strand_id
1 'polypeptide(L)'
;MENRIYLKNETYEEYLKIKETAEGICEYINGIVCMSPSPSTGHQRISGNLYFELRNYFKGKTCEVFSAPYDIQLINGNEKNLVIPDISVICDKSGFTNNKYIGVPSLIIEILSPSNQSHDLITKLGLYEKYGVKEYWIVSPKNKSIIIYSLDNEGHYDIFENKTIDSEFISSSIFENLKINMKDIFQ
;
A
#
# COMPACT_ATOMS: atom_id res chain seq x y z
N MET A 1 18.27 3.14 14.68
CA MET A 1 17.00 3.21 13.91
C MET A 1 17.22 4.22 12.82
N GLU A 2 17.29 3.80 11.59
CA GLU A 2 17.38 4.72 10.46
C GLU A 2 16.04 5.44 10.31
N ASN A 3 16.06 6.76 10.30
CA ASN A 3 14.87 7.58 10.14
C ASN A 3 14.56 7.74 8.66
N ARG A 4 13.26 7.83 8.31
CA ARG A 4 12.86 8.28 6.97
C ARG A 4 13.39 9.68 6.70
N ILE A 5 13.79 9.92 5.46
CA ILE A 5 14.22 11.22 4.98
C ILE A 5 13.08 11.82 4.14
N TYR A 6 12.77 13.09 4.41
CA TYR A 6 11.76 13.85 3.69
C TYR A 6 12.39 15.09 3.06
N LEU A 7 12.30 15.20 1.73
CA LEU A 7 12.62 16.40 0.98
C LEU A 7 11.32 17.02 0.52
N LYS A 8 11.12 18.32 0.79
CA LYS A 8 9.86 19.04 0.54
C LYS A 8 10.01 20.02 -0.61
N ASN A 9 8.89 20.28 -1.28
CA ASN A 9 8.79 21.23 -2.40
C ASN A 9 9.60 20.82 -3.64
N GLU A 10 9.78 19.51 -3.83
CA GLU A 10 10.42 18.98 -5.02
C GLU A 10 9.41 18.90 -6.18
N THR A 11 9.87 19.15 -7.38
CA THR A 11 9.11 18.86 -8.59
C THR A 11 9.20 17.35 -8.92
N TYR A 12 8.29 16.86 -9.76
CA TYR A 12 8.36 15.46 -10.20
C TYR A 12 9.64 15.15 -10.97
N GLU A 13 10.17 16.11 -11.73
CA GLU A 13 11.42 16.00 -12.46
C GLU A 13 12.65 15.95 -11.53
N GLU A 14 12.65 16.71 -10.45
CA GLU A 14 13.68 16.63 -9.40
C GLU A 14 13.62 15.30 -8.66
N TYR A 15 12.40 14.85 -8.31
CA TYR A 15 12.22 13.52 -7.74
C TYR A 15 12.83 12.41 -8.61
N LEU A 16 12.62 12.43 -9.94
CA LEU A 16 13.16 11.40 -10.82
C LEU A 16 14.70 11.35 -10.75
N LYS A 17 15.37 12.50 -10.67
CA LYS A 17 16.84 12.56 -10.51
C LYS A 17 17.28 12.01 -9.14
N ILE A 18 16.54 12.34 -8.08
CA ILE A 18 16.82 11.82 -6.73
C ILE A 18 16.65 10.29 -6.73
N LYS A 19 15.59 9.78 -7.34
CA LYS A 19 15.28 8.35 -7.40
C LYS A 19 16.38 7.53 -8.12
N GLU A 20 17.03 8.08 -9.15
CA GLU A 20 18.11 7.40 -9.87
C GLU A 20 19.31 7.07 -8.97
N THR A 21 19.54 7.84 -7.91
CA THR A 21 20.66 7.66 -6.99
C THR A 21 20.26 7.20 -5.59
N ALA A 22 18.95 7.12 -5.32
CA ALA A 22 18.45 6.72 -4.02
C ALA A 22 18.65 5.22 -3.75
N GLU A 23 19.13 4.91 -2.58
CA GLU A 23 19.17 3.54 -2.08
C GLU A 23 17.84 3.23 -1.35
N GLY A 24 17.18 2.13 -1.72
CA GLY A 24 15.94 1.67 -1.11
C GLY A 24 14.66 2.27 -1.73
N ILE A 25 13.60 2.35 -0.91
CA ILE A 25 12.28 2.82 -1.34
C ILE A 25 12.27 4.35 -1.38
N CYS A 26 11.95 4.92 -2.54
CA CYS A 26 11.86 6.35 -2.76
C CYS A 26 10.52 6.69 -3.41
N GLU A 27 9.62 7.31 -2.64
CA GLU A 27 8.26 7.71 -3.04
C GLU A 27 8.17 9.22 -3.27
N TYR A 28 7.19 9.65 -4.06
CA TYR A 28 6.88 11.06 -4.30
C TYR A 28 5.38 11.29 -4.06
N ILE A 29 5.07 12.08 -3.03
CA ILE A 29 3.69 12.34 -2.62
C ILE A 29 3.50 13.85 -2.40
N ASN A 30 2.66 14.48 -3.22
CA ASN A 30 2.28 15.90 -3.10
C ASN A 30 3.50 16.85 -2.96
N GLY A 31 4.53 16.69 -3.80
CA GLY A 31 5.74 17.52 -3.75
C GLY A 31 6.73 17.12 -2.65
N ILE A 32 6.52 16.00 -1.99
CA ILE A 32 7.40 15.48 -0.94
C ILE A 32 8.07 14.20 -1.43
N VAL A 33 9.40 14.18 -1.46
CA VAL A 33 10.18 12.96 -1.67
C VAL A 33 10.39 12.28 -0.32
N CYS A 34 9.97 11.03 -0.22
CA CYS A 34 10.09 10.23 0.99
C CYS A 34 10.99 9.03 0.72
N MET A 35 12.11 8.95 1.42
CA MET A 35 13.00 7.79 1.37
C MET A 35 12.86 6.94 2.62
N SER A 36 12.60 5.66 2.44
CA SER A 36 12.40 4.70 3.53
C SER A 36 13.56 3.74 3.64
N PRO A 37 14.02 3.41 4.85
CA PRO A 37 15.03 2.39 5.07
C PRO A 37 14.48 0.99 4.75
N SER A 38 15.37 0.01 4.69
CA SER A 38 15.00 -1.39 4.52
C SER A 38 14.05 -1.86 5.62
N PRO A 39 13.03 -2.66 5.27
CA PRO A 39 12.05 -3.14 6.23
C PRO A 39 12.64 -4.15 7.21
N SER A 40 12.04 -4.24 8.40
CA SER A 40 12.43 -5.22 9.42
C SER A 40 12.05 -6.65 9.03
N THR A 41 12.68 -7.65 9.67
CA THR A 41 12.32 -9.07 9.49
C THR A 41 10.84 -9.34 9.78
N GLY A 42 10.27 -8.73 10.83
CA GLY A 42 8.85 -8.88 11.16
C GLY A 42 7.93 -8.32 10.08
N HIS A 43 8.28 -7.15 9.54
CA HIS A 43 7.57 -6.55 8.42
C HIS A 43 7.60 -7.48 7.19
N GLN A 44 8.77 -8.01 6.82
CA GLN A 44 8.92 -8.90 5.67
C GLN A 44 8.15 -10.23 5.82
N ARG A 45 8.09 -10.79 7.05
CA ARG A 45 7.27 -11.99 7.29
C ARG A 45 5.79 -11.72 7.04
N ILE A 46 5.26 -10.64 7.61
CA ILE A 46 3.86 -10.25 7.44
C ILE A 46 3.55 -9.96 5.96
N SER A 47 4.43 -9.23 5.27
CA SER A 47 4.29 -8.95 3.85
C SER A 47 4.27 -10.24 3.02
N GLY A 48 5.19 -11.16 3.30
CA GLY A 48 5.27 -12.47 2.63
C GLY A 48 4.01 -13.31 2.85
N ASN A 49 3.50 -13.37 4.09
CA ASN A 49 2.30 -14.12 4.43
C ASN A 49 1.05 -13.55 3.72
N LEU A 50 0.84 -12.24 3.80
CA LEU A 50 -0.26 -11.55 3.11
C LEU A 50 -0.18 -11.73 1.59
N TYR A 51 1.02 -11.56 1.02
CA TYR A 51 1.23 -11.75 -0.41
C TYR A 51 0.89 -13.18 -0.84
N PHE A 52 1.31 -14.19 -0.07
CA PHE A 52 1.00 -15.60 -0.35
C PHE A 52 -0.52 -15.85 -0.35
N GLU A 53 -1.24 -15.40 0.67
CA GLU A 53 -2.68 -15.58 0.78
C GLU A 53 -3.44 -14.89 -0.38
N LEU A 54 -3.06 -13.65 -0.70
CA LEU A 54 -3.64 -12.93 -1.83
C LEU A 54 -3.33 -13.61 -3.17
N ARG A 55 -2.09 -14.05 -3.40
CA ARG A 55 -1.72 -14.77 -4.62
C ARG A 55 -2.50 -16.07 -4.78
N ASN A 56 -2.73 -16.80 -3.69
CA ASN A 56 -3.56 -18.00 -3.70
C ASN A 56 -5.01 -17.68 -4.07
N TYR A 57 -5.59 -16.65 -3.44
CA TYR A 57 -6.96 -16.23 -3.73
C TYR A 57 -7.13 -15.75 -5.18
N PHE A 58 -6.18 -15.00 -5.71
CA PHE A 58 -6.25 -14.46 -7.08
C PHE A 58 -5.76 -15.43 -8.16
N LYS A 59 -5.31 -16.62 -7.82
CA LYS A 59 -4.87 -17.64 -8.79
C LYS A 59 -6.00 -17.99 -9.75
N GLY A 60 -5.76 -17.75 -11.04
CA GLY A 60 -6.75 -17.99 -12.10
C GLY A 60 -7.85 -16.92 -12.23
N LYS A 61 -7.74 -15.82 -11.47
CA LYS A 61 -8.63 -14.64 -11.57
C LYS A 61 -7.97 -13.53 -12.41
N THR A 62 -8.74 -12.48 -12.70
CA THR A 62 -8.29 -11.37 -13.55
C THR A 62 -7.26 -10.48 -12.89
N CYS A 63 -7.39 -10.24 -11.57
CA CYS A 63 -6.52 -9.33 -10.83
C CYS A 63 -5.15 -9.95 -10.53
N GLU A 64 -4.13 -9.10 -10.49
CA GLU A 64 -2.76 -9.47 -10.17
C GLU A 64 -2.29 -8.82 -8.88
N VAL A 65 -1.45 -9.54 -8.13
CA VAL A 65 -0.90 -9.11 -6.84
C VAL A 65 0.58 -8.80 -7.01
N PHE A 66 0.99 -7.62 -6.56
CA PHE A 66 2.37 -7.18 -6.56
C PHE A 66 2.82 -6.84 -5.13
N SER A 67 4.05 -7.19 -4.81
CA SER A 67 4.72 -6.76 -3.57
C SER A 67 5.76 -5.69 -3.87
N ALA A 68 6.10 -4.86 -2.85
CA ALA A 68 7.23 -3.94 -2.95
C ALA A 68 8.56 -4.68 -3.28
N PRO A 69 9.47 -4.02 -4.03
CA PRO A 69 9.30 -2.70 -4.63
C PRO A 69 8.60 -2.79 -6.00
N TYR A 70 7.45 -2.15 -6.12
CA TYR A 70 6.77 -1.98 -7.40
C TYR A 70 6.15 -0.58 -7.49
N ASP A 71 6.55 0.16 -8.49
CA ASP A 71 6.15 1.55 -8.68
C ASP A 71 4.69 1.65 -9.12
N ILE A 72 3.90 2.40 -8.37
CA ILE A 72 2.53 2.77 -8.74
C ILE A 72 2.49 4.28 -8.97
N GLN A 73 2.23 4.70 -10.21
CA GLN A 73 2.09 6.10 -10.56
C GLN A 73 0.60 6.49 -10.58
N LEU A 74 0.20 7.32 -9.62
CA LEU A 74 -1.14 7.88 -9.54
C LEU A 74 -1.16 9.22 -10.27
N ILE A 75 -2.11 9.43 -11.19
CA ILE A 75 -2.24 10.65 -12.00
C ILE A 75 -3.66 11.20 -11.88
N ASN A 76 -3.77 12.50 -11.61
CA ASN A 76 -5.02 13.25 -11.65
C ASN A 76 -4.77 14.61 -12.30
N GLY A 77 -5.14 14.76 -13.59
CA GLY A 77 -4.79 15.93 -14.37
C GLY A 77 -3.28 16.14 -14.45
N ASN A 78 -2.79 17.27 -13.93
CA ASN A 78 -1.36 17.58 -13.89
C ASN A 78 -0.66 17.04 -12.62
N GLU A 79 -1.41 16.58 -11.64
CA GLU A 79 -0.82 16.00 -10.43
C GLU A 79 -0.29 14.59 -10.69
N LYS A 80 0.93 14.36 -10.26
CA LYS A 80 1.58 13.05 -10.33
C LYS A 80 2.09 12.69 -8.94
N ASN A 81 1.76 11.50 -8.50
CA ASN A 81 2.32 10.88 -7.31
C ASN A 81 2.92 9.53 -7.69
N LEU A 82 3.96 9.13 -7.01
CA LEU A 82 4.55 7.81 -7.18
C LEU A 82 4.71 7.16 -5.81
N VAL A 83 4.00 6.07 -5.62
CA VAL A 83 4.00 5.30 -4.37
C VAL A 83 4.53 3.89 -4.62
N ILE A 84 5.06 3.28 -3.57
CA ILE A 84 5.57 1.90 -3.58
C ILE A 84 4.94 1.17 -2.39
N PRO A 85 3.65 0.78 -2.49
CA PRO A 85 2.96 0.09 -1.42
C PRO A 85 3.59 -1.27 -1.11
N ASP A 86 3.50 -1.72 0.13
CA ASP A 86 3.98 -3.04 0.51
C ASP A 86 3.32 -4.15 -0.30
N ILE A 87 2.00 -4.05 -0.54
CA ILE A 87 1.27 -4.93 -1.45
C ILE A 87 0.20 -4.12 -2.19
N SER A 88 0.02 -4.44 -3.48
CA SER A 88 -1.07 -3.89 -4.31
C SER A 88 -1.77 -4.98 -5.10
N VAL A 89 -3.09 -4.86 -5.25
CA VAL A 89 -3.92 -5.71 -6.13
C VAL A 89 -4.46 -4.86 -7.27
N ILE A 90 -4.12 -5.25 -8.49
CA ILE A 90 -4.43 -4.52 -9.72
C ILE A 90 -5.35 -5.37 -10.58
N CYS A 91 -6.54 -4.85 -10.87
CA CYS A 91 -7.55 -5.54 -11.69
C CYS A 91 -7.67 -4.93 -13.10
N ASP A 92 -7.40 -3.63 -13.25
CA ASP A 92 -7.30 -2.98 -14.56
C ASP A 92 -5.88 -3.11 -15.11
N LYS A 93 -5.73 -3.89 -16.17
CA LYS A 93 -4.43 -4.18 -16.79
C LYS A 93 -3.96 -3.11 -17.77
N SER A 94 -4.79 -2.13 -18.11
CA SER A 94 -4.49 -1.13 -19.12
C SER A 94 -3.31 -0.20 -18.77
N GLY A 95 -3.06 -0.04 -17.46
CA GLY A 95 -1.99 0.82 -16.95
C GLY A 95 -0.62 0.14 -16.79
N PHE A 96 -0.47 -1.14 -17.13
CA PHE A 96 0.82 -1.81 -17.01
C PHE A 96 1.83 -1.31 -18.04
N THR A 97 3.04 -1.05 -17.57
CA THR A 97 4.22 -0.76 -18.39
C THR A 97 5.32 -1.78 -18.05
N ASN A 98 6.48 -1.67 -18.70
CA ASN A 98 7.59 -2.57 -18.41
C ASN A 98 8.10 -2.49 -16.95
N ASN A 99 8.00 -1.30 -16.32
CA ASN A 99 8.68 -1.04 -15.05
C ASN A 99 7.75 -0.57 -13.93
N LYS A 100 6.49 -0.22 -14.23
CA LYS A 100 5.55 0.34 -13.26
C LYS A 100 4.11 0.16 -13.70
N TYR A 101 3.20 0.42 -12.80
CA TYR A 101 1.79 0.58 -13.10
C TYR A 101 1.39 2.06 -13.10
N ILE A 102 0.68 2.52 -14.13
CA ILE A 102 0.10 3.87 -14.22
C ILE A 102 -1.41 3.72 -14.11
N GLY A 103 -1.95 4.01 -12.93
CA GLY A 103 -3.36 3.82 -12.64
C GLY A 103 -3.61 3.63 -11.16
N VAL A 104 -4.84 3.25 -10.83
CA VAL A 104 -5.29 3.09 -9.43
C VAL A 104 -5.48 1.62 -9.11
N PRO A 105 -4.70 1.03 -8.18
CA PRO A 105 -4.93 -0.33 -7.70
C PRO A 105 -6.31 -0.46 -7.05
N SER A 106 -6.92 -1.63 -7.13
CA SER A 106 -8.19 -1.91 -6.47
C SER A 106 -8.04 -2.02 -4.95
N LEU A 107 -6.92 -2.58 -4.49
CA LEU A 107 -6.56 -2.72 -3.08
C LEU A 107 -5.09 -2.34 -2.89
N ILE A 108 -4.81 -1.60 -1.82
CA ILE A 108 -3.46 -1.31 -1.33
C ILE A 108 -3.35 -1.79 0.13
N ILE A 109 -2.21 -2.36 0.48
CA ILE A 109 -1.87 -2.75 1.85
C ILE A 109 -0.56 -2.08 2.24
N GLU A 110 -0.55 -1.43 3.40
CA GLU A 110 0.63 -0.84 4.02
C GLU A 110 0.86 -1.45 5.39
N ILE A 111 2.08 -1.89 5.65
CA ILE A 111 2.50 -2.50 6.91
C ILE A 111 3.29 -1.48 7.71
N LEU A 112 2.81 -1.15 8.90
CA LEU A 112 3.42 -0.12 9.73
C LEU A 112 4.81 -0.53 10.21
N SER A 113 5.76 0.37 10.04
CA SER A 113 7.05 0.27 10.72
C SER A 113 7.06 1.11 12.01
N PRO A 114 7.91 0.79 13.01
CA PRO A 114 7.99 1.58 14.23
C PRO A 114 8.30 3.07 14.03
N SER A 115 8.92 3.43 12.92
CA SER A 115 9.31 4.81 12.57
C SER A 115 8.21 5.63 11.88
N ASN A 116 7.03 5.04 11.53
CA ASN A 116 6.07 5.63 10.58
C ASN A 116 4.65 5.82 11.10
N GLN A 117 4.41 5.77 12.41
CA GLN A 117 3.06 5.46 12.91
C GLN A 117 1.98 6.53 12.75
N SER A 118 2.25 7.79 12.49
CA SER A 118 1.14 8.76 12.46
C SER A 118 1.06 9.64 11.21
N HIS A 119 2.15 10.22 10.78
CA HIS A 119 2.10 11.21 9.69
C HIS A 119 1.88 10.55 8.31
N ASP A 120 2.56 9.43 8.05
CA ASP A 120 2.42 8.70 6.79
C ASP A 120 1.04 8.10 6.59
N LEU A 121 0.46 7.57 7.68
CA LEU A 121 -0.88 6.99 7.64
C LEU A 121 -1.92 8.00 7.18
N ILE A 122 -1.91 9.21 7.77
CA ILE A 122 -2.87 10.27 7.43
C ILE A 122 -2.64 10.74 5.99
N THR A 123 -1.37 10.91 5.58
CA THR A 123 -1.03 11.37 4.22
C THR A 123 -1.43 10.35 3.17
N LYS A 124 -1.09 9.05 3.37
CA LYS A 124 -1.44 7.98 2.44
C LYS A 124 -2.93 7.66 2.45
N LEU A 125 -3.60 7.73 3.61
CA LEU A 125 -5.05 7.56 3.70
C LEU A 125 -5.77 8.57 2.80
N GLY A 126 -5.51 9.86 2.98
CA GLY A 126 -6.10 10.90 2.15
C GLY A 126 -5.68 10.84 0.67
N LEU A 127 -4.44 10.40 0.38
CA LEU A 127 -3.99 10.20 -0.99
C LEU A 127 -4.79 9.09 -1.68
N TYR A 128 -4.90 7.91 -1.06
CA TYR A 128 -5.58 6.77 -1.65
C TYR A 128 -7.09 6.99 -1.78
N GLU A 129 -7.70 7.67 -0.81
CA GLU A 129 -9.08 8.14 -0.91
C GLU A 129 -9.29 9.07 -2.12
N LYS A 130 -8.47 10.12 -2.23
CA LYS A 130 -8.52 11.10 -3.34
C LYS A 130 -8.40 10.46 -4.72
N TYR A 131 -7.59 9.40 -4.85
CA TYR A 131 -7.39 8.69 -6.12
C TYR A 131 -8.39 7.56 -6.35
N GLY A 132 -9.24 7.24 -5.38
CA GLY A 132 -10.29 6.25 -5.54
C GLY A 132 -9.80 4.80 -5.42
N VAL A 133 -8.78 4.54 -4.61
CA VAL A 133 -8.42 3.16 -4.23
C VAL A 133 -9.60 2.58 -3.45
N LYS A 134 -10.19 1.49 -3.96
CA LYS A 134 -11.44 0.97 -3.42
C LYS A 134 -11.34 0.41 -2.02
N GLU A 135 -10.18 -0.19 -1.68
CA GLU A 135 -9.94 -0.76 -0.37
C GLU A 135 -8.50 -0.52 0.06
N TYR A 136 -8.30 -0.06 1.30
CA TYR A 136 -6.99 0.22 1.87
C TYR A 136 -6.83 -0.47 3.21
N TRP A 137 -5.80 -1.30 3.36
CA TRP A 137 -5.49 -2.04 4.58
C TRP A 137 -4.29 -1.44 5.28
N ILE A 138 -4.44 -1.17 6.57
CA ILE A 138 -3.36 -0.75 7.46
C ILE A 138 -3.06 -1.89 8.42
N VAL A 139 -1.87 -2.47 8.29
CA VAL A 139 -1.43 -3.61 9.09
C VAL A 139 -0.46 -3.12 10.17
N SER A 140 -0.77 -3.39 11.44
CA SER A 140 0.06 -3.06 12.59
C SER A 140 0.76 -4.30 13.14
N PRO A 141 2.06 -4.50 12.87
CA PRO A 141 2.81 -5.60 13.45
C PRO A 141 2.86 -5.56 14.98
N LYS A 142 2.99 -4.34 15.55
CA LYS A 142 3.07 -4.13 17.00
C LYS A 142 1.79 -4.55 17.71
N ASN A 143 0.64 -4.20 17.17
CA ASN A 143 -0.66 -4.48 17.76
C ASN A 143 -1.26 -5.79 17.26
N LYS A 144 -0.60 -6.44 16.29
CA LYS A 144 -1.13 -7.61 15.57
C LYS A 144 -2.57 -7.37 15.12
N SER A 145 -2.80 -6.23 14.46
CA SER A 145 -4.13 -5.78 14.03
C SER A 145 -4.12 -5.29 12.60
N ILE A 146 -5.29 -5.32 11.97
CA ILE A 146 -5.51 -4.81 10.62
C ILE A 146 -6.76 -3.94 10.65
N ILE A 147 -6.66 -2.73 10.09
CA ILE A 147 -7.78 -1.85 9.81
C ILE A 147 -7.99 -1.83 8.31
N ILE A 148 -9.23 -2.06 7.87
CA ILE A 148 -9.65 -1.96 6.47
C ILE A 148 -10.52 -0.72 6.31
N TYR A 149 -10.11 0.15 5.42
CA TYR A 149 -10.91 1.24 4.89
C TYR A 149 -11.50 0.82 3.54
N SER A 150 -12.80 1.06 3.38
CA SER A 150 -13.51 0.83 2.13
C SER A 150 -14.08 2.13 1.59
N LEU A 151 -13.89 2.36 0.30
CA LEU A 151 -14.42 3.54 -0.37
C LEU A 151 -15.92 3.39 -0.58
N ASP A 152 -16.70 4.34 -0.11
CA ASP A 152 -18.15 4.39 -0.32
C ASP A 152 -18.53 4.92 -1.72
N ASN A 153 -19.83 5.02 -1.98
CA ASN A 153 -20.34 5.52 -3.26
C ASN A 153 -20.14 7.05 -3.44
N GLU A 154 -19.84 7.79 -2.37
CA GLU A 154 -19.58 9.23 -2.39
C GLU A 154 -18.07 9.52 -2.55
N GLY A 155 -17.23 8.48 -2.50
CA GLY A 155 -15.79 8.57 -2.65
C GLY A 155 -15.05 8.84 -1.35
N HIS A 156 -15.64 8.48 -0.20
CA HIS A 156 -15.03 8.63 1.12
C HIS A 156 -14.71 7.28 1.74
N TYR A 157 -13.64 7.25 2.54
CA TYR A 157 -13.29 6.06 3.29
C TYR A 157 -14.04 5.93 4.59
N ASP A 158 -14.72 4.77 4.74
CA ASP A 158 -15.24 4.30 6.00
C ASP A 158 -14.46 3.08 6.50
N ILE A 159 -14.40 2.91 7.82
CA ILE A 159 -13.80 1.69 8.41
C ILE A 159 -14.76 0.53 8.18
N PHE A 160 -14.37 -0.40 7.31
CA PHE A 160 -15.10 -1.64 7.04
C PHE A 160 -14.85 -2.70 8.12
N GLU A 161 -13.58 -2.94 8.46
CA GLU A 161 -13.18 -3.87 9.52
C GLU A 161 -12.02 -3.32 10.35
N ASN A 162 -12.01 -3.66 11.65
CA ASN A 162 -10.88 -3.47 12.55
C ASN A 162 -10.74 -4.74 13.39
N LYS A 163 -9.74 -5.54 13.10
CA LYS A 163 -9.53 -6.87 13.69
C LYS A 163 -8.16 -6.96 14.34
N THR A 164 -8.10 -7.75 15.41
CA THR A 164 -6.85 -8.16 16.07
C THR A 164 -6.58 -9.64 15.85
N ILE A 165 -5.41 -10.11 16.26
CA ILE A 165 -5.03 -11.54 16.17
C ILE A 165 -6.02 -12.48 16.89
N ASP A 166 -6.80 -11.98 17.83
CA ASP A 166 -7.83 -12.76 18.53
C ASP A 166 -9.07 -13.00 17.65
N SER A 167 -9.22 -12.25 16.56
CA SER A 167 -10.22 -12.52 15.54
C SER A 167 -9.79 -13.69 14.67
N GLU A 168 -10.76 -14.50 14.22
CA GLU A 168 -10.44 -15.66 13.39
C GLU A 168 -9.98 -15.23 11.98
N PHE A 169 -10.74 -14.34 11.34
CA PHE A 169 -10.52 -13.92 9.97
C PHE A 169 -10.61 -12.40 9.81
N ILE A 170 -9.92 -11.91 8.78
CA ILE A 170 -10.13 -10.59 8.15
C ILE A 170 -10.73 -10.81 6.76
N SER A 171 -11.67 -9.96 6.34
CA SER A 171 -12.40 -10.11 5.06
C SER A 171 -12.24 -8.85 4.21
N SER A 172 -12.25 -9.01 2.89
CA SER A 172 -12.35 -7.87 1.97
C SER A 172 -13.79 -7.42 1.77
N SER A 173 -14.01 -6.13 1.61
CA SER A 173 -15.31 -5.55 1.24
C SER A 173 -15.61 -5.65 -0.26
N ILE A 174 -14.56 -5.69 -1.09
CA ILE A 174 -14.66 -5.61 -2.56
C ILE A 174 -14.38 -6.94 -3.27
N PHE A 175 -13.78 -7.91 -2.58
CA PHE A 175 -13.48 -9.24 -3.14
C PHE A 175 -14.27 -10.32 -2.41
N GLU A 176 -15.31 -10.80 -3.08
CA GLU A 176 -16.20 -11.83 -2.53
C GLU A 176 -15.43 -13.06 -2.06
N ASN A 177 -15.72 -13.53 -0.85
CA ASN A 177 -15.07 -14.69 -0.23
C ASN A 177 -13.55 -14.58 -0.01
N LEU A 178 -12.93 -13.41 -0.17
CA LEU A 178 -11.58 -13.18 0.31
C LEU A 178 -11.61 -13.08 1.83
N LYS A 179 -11.13 -14.13 2.48
CA LYS A 179 -10.97 -14.22 3.94
C LYS A 179 -9.58 -14.77 4.23
N ILE A 180 -8.84 -14.10 5.11
CA ILE A 180 -7.50 -14.51 5.51
C ILE A 180 -7.50 -14.74 7.02
N ASN A 181 -6.95 -15.87 7.46
CA ASN A 181 -6.83 -16.16 8.88
C ASN A 181 -5.79 -15.23 9.53
N MET A 182 -6.17 -14.56 10.61
CA MET A 182 -5.30 -13.58 11.28
C MET A 182 -4.02 -14.22 11.83
N LYS A 183 -4.07 -15.50 12.24
CA LYS A 183 -2.90 -16.23 12.74
C LYS A 183 -1.90 -16.51 11.62
N ASP A 184 -2.35 -16.73 10.39
CA ASP A 184 -1.45 -16.99 9.26
C ASP A 184 -0.68 -15.71 8.85
N ILE A 185 -1.25 -14.54 9.12
CA ILE A 185 -0.61 -13.25 8.86
C ILE A 185 0.50 -12.95 9.88
N PHE A 186 0.23 -13.17 11.17
CA PHE A 186 1.08 -12.72 12.28
C PHE A 186 1.92 -13.82 12.95
N GLN A 187 2.24 -14.90 12.22
CA GLN A 187 3.14 -15.97 12.68
C GLN A 187 4.57 -15.48 12.93
#